data_b5332e5c54e3f2ebf825dc4978c15c59
#
_entry.id   b5332e5c54e3f2ebf825dc4978c15c59
#
_cell.length_a   1.000
_cell.length_b   1.000
_cell.length_c   1.000
_cell.angle_alpha   90.00
_cell.angle_beta   90.00
_cell.angle_gamma   90.00
#
_symmetry.space_group_name_H-M   'P 1'
#
loop_
_entity.id
_entity.type
_entity.pdbx_description
1 polymer ?
#
loop_
_entity_poly.entity_id
_entity_poly.type
_entity_poly.pdbx_seq_one_letter_code
_entity_poly.pdbx_strand_id
1 'polypeptide(L)'
;NTDRFKDNQSKILQGVKSLNLDPKIIPVVFHIIHNGNPIGEQENISMAQINDAMSILNEDYNAVNEDLDNVVESFQDIIGNTNVEFRLAQLDPDGNCTNGVNRVFSSLTNQANDCVKEVISWDDTRYVNIWVVEDIDSDIGAAAYTYLPGTLWGNEVEGIIINHEYV
;
A
#
# COMPACT_ATOMS: atom_id res chain seq x y z
N ASN A 1 34.78 -20.88 -12.27
CA ASN A 1 33.97 -20.44 -11.11
C ASN A 1 32.70 -19.71 -11.52
N THR A 2 32.73 -18.94 -12.61
CA THR A 2 31.59 -18.14 -13.10
C THR A 2 30.44 -19.00 -13.67
N ASP A 3 30.78 -20.12 -14.34
CA ASP A 3 29.79 -21.02 -14.96
C ASP A 3 29.01 -21.81 -13.91
N ARG A 4 29.68 -22.21 -12.81
CA ARG A 4 29.03 -22.89 -11.69
C ARG A 4 28.08 -21.99 -10.91
N PHE A 5 28.39 -20.69 -10.86
CA PHE A 5 27.53 -19.69 -10.23
C PHE A 5 26.26 -19.44 -11.06
N LYS A 6 26.41 -19.29 -12.39
CA LYS A 6 25.29 -19.14 -13.32
C LYS A 6 24.39 -20.38 -13.36
N ASP A 7 24.97 -21.59 -13.31
CA ASP A 7 24.21 -22.84 -13.28
C ASP A 7 23.41 -23.00 -11.96
N ASN A 8 23.98 -22.59 -10.84
CA ASN A 8 23.25 -22.56 -9.56
C ASN A 8 22.14 -21.51 -9.53
N GLN A 9 22.35 -20.31 -10.09
CA GLN A 9 21.31 -19.31 -10.22
C GLN A 9 20.16 -19.78 -11.11
N SER A 10 20.46 -20.40 -12.25
CA SER A 10 19.42 -20.93 -13.14
C SER A 10 18.61 -22.06 -12.50
N LYS A 11 19.24 -22.91 -11.67
CA LYS A 11 18.55 -23.96 -10.91
C LYS A 11 17.68 -23.41 -9.79
N ILE A 12 18.14 -22.37 -9.12
CA ILE A 12 17.34 -21.67 -8.09
C ILE A 12 16.12 -21.00 -8.75
N LEU A 13 16.31 -20.27 -9.87
CA LEU A 13 15.24 -19.63 -10.60
C LEU A 13 14.23 -20.63 -11.19
N GLN A 14 14.71 -21.81 -11.68
CA GLN A 14 13.82 -22.89 -12.14
C GLN A 14 13.08 -23.57 -10.98
N GLY A 15 13.72 -23.71 -9.81
CA GLY A 15 13.09 -24.21 -8.58
C GLY A 15 12.00 -23.28 -8.07
N VAL A 16 12.23 -21.97 -8.13
CA VAL A 16 11.23 -20.95 -7.73
C VAL A 16 10.05 -20.89 -8.71
N LYS A 17 10.29 -21.04 -10.04
CA LYS A 17 9.22 -21.09 -11.05
C LYS A 17 8.34 -22.34 -10.96
N SER A 18 8.78 -23.41 -10.31
CA SER A 18 7.99 -24.65 -10.15
C SER A 18 7.15 -24.69 -8.88
N LEU A 19 7.33 -23.72 -7.97
CA LEU A 19 6.44 -23.55 -6.83
C LEU A 19 5.25 -22.71 -7.27
N ASN A 20 4.16 -23.37 -7.68
CA ASN A 20 2.82 -22.76 -7.77
C ASN A 20 2.37 -22.44 -6.33
N LEU A 21 2.94 -21.38 -5.76
CA LEU A 21 2.48 -20.85 -4.51
C LEU A 21 1.32 -19.91 -4.84
N ASP A 22 0.17 -20.13 -4.22
CA ASP A 22 -0.91 -19.15 -4.25
C ASP A 22 -0.34 -17.79 -3.78
N PRO A 23 -0.80 -16.67 -4.37
CA PRO A 23 -0.31 -15.35 -3.99
C PRO A 23 -0.54 -15.11 -2.50
N LYS A 24 0.41 -14.47 -1.84
CA LYS A 24 0.23 -14.02 -0.47
C LYS A 24 -0.71 -12.83 -0.47
N ILE A 25 -1.88 -12.98 0.15
CA ILE A 25 -2.86 -11.90 0.26
C ILE A 25 -2.50 -11.00 1.43
N ILE A 26 -2.40 -9.71 1.14
CA ILE A 26 -2.19 -8.65 2.13
C ILE A 26 -3.47 -7.82 2.22
N PRO A 27 -4.21 -7.87 3.33
CA PRO A 27 -5.39 -7.04 3.51
C PRO A 27 -5.02 -5.57 3.68
N VAL A 28 -5.69 -4.70 2.92
CA VAL A 28 -5.51 -3.24 2.95
C VAL A 28 -6.80 -2.59 3.44
N VAL A 29 -6.68 -1.57 4.26
CA VAL A 29 -7.80 -0.72 4.67
C VAL A 29 -7.47 0.74 4.39
N PHE A 30 -8.41 1.44 3.76
CA PHE A 30 -8.35 2.89 3.57
C PHE A 30 -9.15 3.59 4.67
N HIS A 31 -8.51 4.52 5.34
CA HIS A 31 -9.11 5.45 6.28
C HIS A 31 -9.17 6.83 5.63
N ILE A 32 -10.31 7.19 5.10
CA ILE A 32 -10.52 8.49 4.47
C ILE A 32 -10.86 9.49 5.57
N ILE A 33 -9.91 10.36 5.90
CA ILE A 33 -10.09 11.41 6.90
C ILE A 33 -10.53 12.67 6.15
N HIS A 34 -11.79 13.08 6.33
CA HIS A 34 -12.39 14.13 5.52
C HIS A 34 -12.98 15.27 6.38
N ASN A 35 -13.05 16.46 5.81
CA ASN A 35 -13.60 17.65 6.45
C ASN A 35 -15.06 17.93 6.07
N GLY A 36 -15.72 16.98 5.41
CA GLY A 36 -17.15 17.05 5.06
C GLY A 36 -17.43 17.20 3.57
N ASN A 37 -16.43 17.15 2.72
CA ASN A 37 -16.62 17.13 1.27
C ASN A 37 -17.44 15.91 0.83
N PRO A 38 -18.25 16.02 -0.22
CA PRO A 38 -18.97 14.89 -0.81
C PRO A 38 -18.00 13.77 -1.27
N ILE A 39 -18.48 12.53 -1.29
CA ILE A 39 -17.69 11.41 -1.80
C ILE A 39 -17.34 11.63 -3.27
N GLY A 40 -16.08 11.53 -3.61
CA GLY A 40 -15.52 11.76 -4.94
C GLY A 40 -15.01 13.19 -5.14
N GLU A 41 -15.00 14.01 -4.10
CA GLU A 41 -14.47 15.37 -4.13
C GLU A 41 -13.32 15.50 -3.12
N GLN A 42 -12.20 16.08 -3.55
CA GLN A 42 -10.99 16.33 -2.74
C GLN A 42 -10.55 15.08 -1.96
N GLU A 43 -10.23 15.21 -0.67
CA GLU A 43 -9.76 14.12 0.20
C GLU A 43 -10.78 12.99 0.40
N ASN A 44 -12.07 13.29 0.17
CA ASN A 44 -13.10 12.27 0.27
C ASN A 44 -13.23 11.47 -1.02
N ILE A 45 -12.12 10.88 -1.46
CA ILE A 45 -11.96 10.16 -2.72
C ILE A 45 -13.02 9.07 -2.93
N SER A 46 -13.34 8.82 -4.20
CA SER A 46 -14.35 7.83 -4.59
C SER A 46 -13.85 6.39 -4.44
N MET A 47 -14.79 5.44 -4.43
CA MET A 47 -14.47 4.02 -4.48
C MET A 47 -13.77 3.63 -5.79
N ALA A 48 -14.04 4.36 -6.88
CA ALA A 48 -13.39 4.13 -8.17
C ALA A 48 -11.89 4.46 -8.11
N GLN A 49 -11.52 5.59 -7.49
CA GLN A 49 -10.11 5.96 -7.28
C GLN A 49 -9.38 4.94 -6.38
N ILE A 50 -10.02 4.48 -5.30
CA ILE A 50 -9.44 3.45 -4.43
C ILE A 50 -9.19 2.15 -5.20
N ASN A 51 -10.15 1.72 -6.03
CA ASN A 51 -9.99 0.50 -6.82
C ASN A 51 -8.90 0.63 -7.88
N ASP A 52 -8.76 1.81 -8.49
CA ASP A 52 -7.71 2.10 -9.46
C ASP A 52 -6.33 2.05 -8.81
N ALA A 53 -6.16 2.71 -7.67
CA ALA A 53 -4.92 2.64 -6.88
C ALA A 53 -4.56 1.20 -6.49
N MET A 54 -5.55 0.39 -6.08
CA MET A 54 -5.33 -1.03 -5.77
C MET A 54 -4.93 -1.85 -7.00
N SER A 55 -5.46 -1.52 -8.19
CA SER A 55 -5.07 -2.17 -9.45
C SER A 55 -3.61 -1.87 -9.79
N ILE A 56 -3.24 -0.59 -9.80
CA ILE A 56 -1.88 -0.13 -10.09
C ILE A 56 -0.88 -0.77 -9.11
N LEU A 57 -1.19 -0.75 -7.82
CA LEU A 57 -0.34 -1.36 -6.79
C LEU A 57 -0.09 -2.85 -7.07
N ASN A 58 -1.12 -3.59 -7.45
CA ASN A 58 -0.99 -5.02 -7.76
C ASN A 58 -0.23 -5.25 -9.07
N GLU A 59 -0.40 -4.40 -10.08
CA GLU A 59 0.32 -4.48 -11.35
C GLU A 59 1.82 -4.27 -11.13
N ASP A 60 2.20 -3.25 -10.36
CA ASP A 60 3.59 -2.92 -10.05
C ASP A 60 4.28 -4.04 -9.26
N TYR A 61 3.65 -4.53 -8.19
CA TYR A 61 4.22 -5.59 -7.36
C TYR A 61 4.34 -6.94 -8.08
N ASN A 62 3.53 -7.16 -9.10
CA ASN A 62 3.57 -8.40 -9.89
C ASN A 62 4.32 -8.24 -11.23
N ALA A 63 4.92 -7.07 -11.48
CA ALA A 63 5.67 -6.76 -12.69
C ALA A 63 4.85 -7.07 -13.96
N VAL A 64 3.63 -6.51 -14.03
CA VAL A 64 2.74 -6.60 -15.19
C VAL A 64 2.27 -5.23 -15.69
N ASN A 65 2.81 -4.15 -15.12
CA ASN A 65 2.57 -2.77 -15.52
C ASN A 65 3.13 -2.48 -16.93
N GLU A 66 2.48 -1.58 -17.67
CA GLU A 66 2.79 -1.29 -19.08
C GLU A 66 4.18 -0.65 -19.30
N ASP A 67 4.74 0.00 -18.27
CA ASP A 67 6.01 0.73 -18.36
C ASP A 67 7.25 -0.12 -18.06
N LEU A 68 7.11 -1.43 -17.88
CA LEU A 68 8.24 -2.37 -17.73
C LEU A 68 9.26 -2.27 -18.88
N ASP A 69 8.80 -1.94 -20.08
CA ASP A 69 9.66 -1.73 -21.24
C ASP A 69 10.58 -0.50 -21.09
N ASN A 70 10.25 0.41 -20.17
CA ASN A 70 11.05 1.60 -19.86
C ASN A 70 12.18 1.32 -18.85
N VAL A 71 12.21 0.13 -18.25
CA VAL A 71 13.27 -0.26 -17.33
C VAL A 71 14.60 -0.31 -18.09
N VAL A 72 15.61 0.37 -17.55
CA VAL A 72 16.95 0.42 -18.19
C VAL A 72 17.51 -1.00 -18.35
N GLU A 73 18.18 -1.25 -19.47
CA GLU A 73 18.66 -2.57 -19.89
C GLU A 73 19.42 -3.33 -18.78
N SER A 74 20.21 -2.62 -17.97
CA SER A 74 20.99 -3.22 -16.88
C SER A 74 20.14 -3.86 -15.77
N PHE A 75 18.86 -3.51 -15.67
CA PHE A 75 17.95 -4.01 -14.62
C PHE A 75 16.83 -4.91 -15.16
N GLN A 76 16.67 -5.03 -16.49
CA GLN A 76 15.61 -5.86 -17.09
C GLN A 76 15.69 -7.32 -16.65
N ASP A 77 16.89 -7.89 -16.54
CA ASP A 77 17.11 -9.29 -16.15
C ASP A 77 16.80 -9.59 -14.68
N ILE A 78 16.62 -8.54 -13.85
CA ILE A 78 16.35 -8.66 -12.41
C ILE A 78 14.97 -8.17 -12.00
N ILE A 79 14.12 -7.83 -12.97
CA ILE A 79 12.70 -7.54 -12.71
C ILE A 79 12.07 -8.75 -12.04
N GLY A 80 11.42 -8.53 -10.89
CA GLY A 80 10.87 -9.59 -10.06
C GLY A 80 9.36 -9.44 -9.85
N ASN A 81 8.64 -10.54 -10.00
CA ASN A 81 7.27 -10.66 -9.52
C ASN A 81 7.30 -11.12 -8.06
N THR A 82 6.63 -10.39 -7.17
CA THR A 82 6.64 -10.67 -5.72
C THR A 82 5.70 -11.79 -5.32
N ASN A 83 4.75 -12.16 -6.19
CA ASN A 83 3.66 -13.07 -5.90
C ASN A 83 2.85 -12.67 -4.66
N VAL A 84 2.61 -11.37 -4.52
CA VAL A 84 1.79 -10.76 -3.47
C VAL A 84 0.56 -10.15 -4.12
N GLU A 85 -0.59 -10.27 -3.47
CA GLU A 85 -1.83 -9.64 -3.86
C GLU A 85 -2.34 -8.75 -2.72
N PHE A 86 -2.48 -7.47 -2.97
CA PHE A 86 -3.14 -6.53 -2.07
C PHE A 86 -4.64 -6.56 -2.34
N ARG A 87 -5.43 -6.76 -1.30
CA ARG A 87 -6.91 -6.77 -1.37
C ARG A 87 -7.50 -5.85 -0.34
N LEU A 88 -8.54 -5.13 -0.70
CA LEU A 88 -9.36 -4.44 0.29
C LEU A 88 -9.88 -5.45 1.32
N ALA A 89 -9.78 -5.10 2.60
CA ALA A 89 -10.23 -5.93 3.70
C ALA A 89 -11.72 -6.24 3.56
N GLN A 90 -12.09 -7.49 3.71
CA GLN A 90 -13.48 -7.96 3.68
C GLN A 90 -14.07 -8.19 5.08
N LEU A 91 -13.21 -8.27 6.09
CA LEU A 91 -13.57 -8.34 7.51
C LEU A 91 -12.86 -7.22 8.25
N ASP A 92 -13.56 -6.56 9.16
CA ASP A 92 -12.99 -5.61 10.09
C ASP A 92 -12.28 -6.33 11.26
N PRO A 93 -11.60 -5.62 12.19
CA PRO A 93 -10.93 -6.24 13.32
C PRO A 93 -11.84 -7.07 14.22
N ASP A 94 -13.14 -6.76 14.26
CA ASP A 94 -14.15 -7.46 15.06
C ASP A 94 -14.77 -8.66 14.31
N GLY A 95 -14.40 -8.86 13.04
CA GLY A 95 -14.88 -9.97 12.20
C GLY A 95 -16.20 -9.68 11.48
N ASN A 96 -16.65 -8.43 11.44
CA ASN A 96 -17.82 -8.04 10.66
C ASN A 96 -17.44 -7.79 9.19
N CYS A 97 -18.40 -7.98 8.28
CA CYS A 97 -18.19 -7.67 6.87
C CYS A 97 -17.92 -6.18 6.64
N THR A 98 -16.94 -5.87 5.79
CA THR A 98 -16.57 -4.52 5.41
C THR A 98 -16.21 -4.47 3.92
N ASN A 99 -16.15 -3.26 3.35
CA ASN A 99 -15.59 -3.01 2.02
C ASN A 99 -14.13 -2.52 2.06
N GLY A 100 -13.50 -2.53 3.24
CA GLY A 100 -12.13 -2.10 3.43
C GLY A 100 -11.92 -0.58 3.39
N VAL A 101 -12.99 0.21 3.52
CA VAL A 101 -12.92 1.69 3.48
C VAL A 101 -13.72 2.27 4.65
N ASN A 102 -13.05 3.01 5.50
CA ASN A 102 -13.65 3.80 6.57
C ASN A 102 -13.62 5.28 6.18
N ARG A 103 -14.69 6.01 6.44
CA ARG A 103 -14.77 7.45 6.23
C ARG A 103 -15.05 8.13 7.54
N VAL A 104 -14.14 9.01 7.95
CA VAL A 104 -14.22 9.65 9.27
C VAL A 104 -14.06 11.16 9.12
N PHE A 105 -15.05 11.88 9.63
CA PHE A 105 -14.99 13.34 9.69
C PHE A 105 -13.99 13.78 10.77
N SER A 106 -12.95 14.51 10.35
CA SER A 106 -11.99 15.11 11.28
C SER A 106 -11.24 16.26 10.62
N SER A 107 -11.07 17.36 11.34
CA SER A 107 -10.25 18.48 10.90
C SER A 107 -8.75 18.17 10.84
N LEU A 108 -8.33 17.04 11.40
CA LEU A 108 -6.94 16.57 11.32
C LEU A 108 -6.52 16.15 9.91
N THR A 109 -7.46 16.14 8.95
CA THR A 109 -7.15 15.94 7.52
C THR A 109 -6.31 17.09 6.95
N ASN A 110 -6.40 18.30 7.53
CA ASN A 110 -5.61 19.45 7.12
C ASN A 110 -4.30 19.49 7.91
N GLN A 111 -3.17 19.60 7.22
CA GLN A 111 -1.82 19.53 7.80
C GLN A 111 -1.65 18.26 8.65
N ALA A 112 -2.01 17.13 8.04
CA ALA A 112 -2.04 15.85 8.71
C ALA A 112 -0.65 15.36 9.10
N ASN A 113 -0.59 14.72 10.24
CA ASN A 113 0.58 14.03 10.79
C ASN A 113 0.12 12.76 11.50
N ASP A 114 0.96 12.15 12.32
CA ASP A 114 0.64 10.89 13.00
C ASP A 114 -0.62 10.94 13.90
N CYS A 115 -1.10 12.13 14.29
CA CYS A 115 -2.35 12.26 15.04
C CYS A 115 -3.57 11.70 14.30
N VAL A 116 -3.54 11.60 12.95
CA VAL A 116 -4.65 10.99 12.21
C VAL A 116 -4.81 9.51 12.51
N LYS A 117 -3.74 8.83 12.90
CA LYS A 117 -3.74 7.41 13.29
C LYS A 117 -4.54 7.16 14.56
N GLU A 118 -4.61 8.16 15.44
CA GLU A 118 -5.41 8.09 16.68
C GLU A 118 -6.92 8.24 16.41
N VAL A 119 -7.29 8.82 15.28
CA VAL A 119 -8.71 8.97 14.88
C VAL A 119 -9.32 7.62 14.57
N ILE A 120 -8.62 6.80 13.81
CA ILE A 120 -8.98 5.44 13.46
C ILE A 120 -7.75 4.68 13.00
N SER A 121 -7.58 3.47 13.49
CA SER A 121 -6.54 2.51 13.08
C SER A 121 -7.06 1.10 13.20
N TRP A 122 -6.58 0.22 12.35
CA TRP A 122 -6.76 -1.22 12.49
C TRP A 122 -5.44 -1.89 12.88
N ASP A 123 -5.51 -3.09 13.44
CA ASP A 123 -4.35 -3.89 13.86
C ASP A 123 -3.35 -4.05 12.69
N ASP A 124 -2.19 -3.39 12.79
CA ASP A 124 -1.15 -3.34 11.77
C ASP A 124 -0.41 -4.68 11.58
N THR A 125 -0.59 -5.62 12.49
CA THR A 125 -0.10 -6.99 12.30
C THR A 125 -0.97 -7.80 11.33
N ARG A 126 -2.15 -7.28 10.97
CA ARG A 126 -3.15 -7.95 10.13
C ARG A 126 -3.53 -7.15 8.89
N TYR A 127 -3.40 -5.83 8.92
CA TYR A 127 -3.85 -4.93 7.88
C TYR A 127 -2.79 -3.89 7.55
N VAL A 128 -2.64 -3.56 6.28
CA VAL A 128 -1.96 -2.34 5.87
C VAL A 128 -2.96 -1.19 5.99
N ASN A 129 -2.69 -0.25 6.90
CA ASN A 129 -3.47 0.95 7.08
C ASN A 129 -3.00 2.04 6.11
N ILE A 130 -3.92 2.67 5.38
CA ILE A 130 -3.65 3.81 4.50
C ILE A 130 -4.59 4.94 4.92
N TRP A 131 -4.05 6.05 5.43
CA TRP A 131 -4.81 7.25 5.76
C TRP A 131 -4.73 8.23 4.60
N VAL A 132 -5.87 8.51 3.98
CA VAL A 132 -6.00 9.52 2.93
C VAL A 132 -6.45 10.82 3.57
N VAL A 133 -5.72 11.90 3.30
CA VAL A 133 -5.89 13.21 3.92
C VAL A 133 -5.91 14.33 2.87
N GLU A 134 -6.40 15.50 3.25
CA GLU A 134 -6.43 16.70 2.38
C GLU A 134 -5.01 17.18 2.07
N ASP A 135 -4.20 17.40 3.11
CA ASP A 135 -2.80 17.77 2.99
C ASP A 135 -1.98 17.22 4.15
N ILE A 136 -0.69 17.05 3.92
CA ILE A 136 0.27 16.64 4.94
C ILE A 136 0.95 17.89 5.51
N ASP A 137 1.28 17.86 6.80
CA ASP A 137 1.98 18.93 7.49
C ASP A 137 3.18 19.42 6.65
N SER A 138 3.21 20.73 6.41
CA SER A 138 4.23 21.38 5.57
C SER A 138 5.66 21.17 6.08
N ASP A 139 5.83 20.95 7.37
CA ASP A 139 7.13 20.65 7.97
C ASP A 139 7.65 19.24 7.57
N ILE A 140 6.74 18.33 7.21
CA ILE A 140 7.07 16.99 6.68
C ILE A 140 7.44 17.09 5.19
N GLY A 141 6.73 17.93 4.42
CA GLY A 141 7.03 18.26 3.03
C GLY A 141 6.95 17.08 2.07
N ALA A 142 6.05 16.13 2.32
CA ALA A 142 5.89 14.89 1.54
C ALA A 142 4.50 14.75 0.94
N ALA A 143 4.41 14.08 -0.22
CA ALA A 143 3.14 13.63 -0.81
C ALA A 143 2.53 12.46 -0.04
N ALA A 144 3.38 11.62 0.51
CA ALA A 144 3.05 10.52 1.41
C ALA A 144 4.25 10.20 2.29
N TYR A 145 4.00 9.57 3.44
CA TYR A 145 5.09 9.03 4.26
C TYR A 145 4.66 7.80 5.04
N THR A 146 5.64 7.02 5.42
CA THR A 146 5.53 5.87 6.31
C THR A 146 6.81 5.71 7.10
N TYR A 147 6.79 4.91 8.15
CA TYR A 147 7.97 4.53 8.90
C TYR A 147 8.44 3.14 8.50
N LEU A 148 9.73 2.89 8.66
CA LEU A 148 10.26 1.53 8.49
C LEU A 148 9.71 0.63 9.61
N PRO A 149 9.33 -0.62 9.30
CA PRO A 149 8.83 -1.56 10.28
C PRO A 149 9.76 -1.67 11.50
N GLY A 150 9.18 -1.62 12.70
CA GLY A 150 9.92 -1.73 13.95
C GLY A 150 10.72 -0.48 14.35
N THR A 151 10.57 0.66 13.67
CA THR A 151 11.21 1.94 14.04
C THR A 151 10.33 2.81 14.90
N LEU A 152 9.04 2.49 15.00
CA LEU A 152 8.08 3.21 15.84
C LEU A 152 8.35 2.96 17.33
N TRP A 153 8.26 4.02 18.13
CA TRP A 153 8.45 3.98 19.57
C TRP A 153 7.08 4.06 20.26
N GLY A 154 6.71 3.00 20.96
CA GLY A 154 5.47 2.98 21.74
C GLY A 154 4.31 2.29 21.05
N ASN A 155 3.11 2.88 21.09
CA ASN A 155 1.86 2.31 20.57
C ASN A 155 1.48 2.89 19.19
N GLU A 156 2.44 3.44 18.45
CA GLU A 156 2.18 3.99 17.13
C GLU A 156 1.89 2.87 16.13
N VAL A 157 0.84 3.06 15.33
CA VAL A 157 0.40 2.10 14.31
C VAL A 157 1.20 2.30 13.02
N GLU A 158 1.70 1.21 12.44
CA GLU A 158 2.35 1.23 11.13
C GLU A 158 1.33 1.47 10.00
N GLY A 159 1.78 2.09 8.92
CA GLY A 159 0.95 2.35 7.74
C GLY A 159 1.37 3.63 7.02
N ILE A 160 0.61 4.00 6.00
CA ILE A 160 0.93 5.07 5.07
C ILE A 160 -0.05 6.24 5.28
N ILE A 161 0.45 7.44 5.49
CA ILE A 161 -0.34 8.68 5.39
C ILE A 161 -0.06 9.27 4.01
N ILE A 162 -1.11 9.53 3.23
CA ILE A 162 -1.02 9.98 1.85
C ILE A 162 -1.98 11.14 1.58
N ASN A 163 -1.48 12.16 0.91
CA ASN A 163 -2.32 13.22 0.36
C ASN A 163 -3.18 12.68 -0.78
N HIS A 164 -4.45 13.03 -0.80
CA HIS A 164 -5.46 12.53 -1.73
C HIS A 164 -5.14 12.73 -3.22
N GLU A 165 -4.32 13.73 -3.55
CA GLU A 165 -3.89 14.02 -4.93
C GLU A 165 -2.96 12.93 -5.51
N TYR A 166 -2.43 12.04 -4.67
CA TYR A 166 -1.47 11.01 -5.05
C TYR A 166 -2.01 9.58 -4.90
N VAL A 167 -3.32 9.44 -4.74
CA VAL A 167 -3.99 8.14 -4.65
C VAL A 167 -4.48 7.68 -6.01
#